data_2ac819acb1004bca7a86f3ce3d2a2b37
#
_entry.id   2ac819acb1004bca7a86f3ce3d2a2b37
#
_cell.length_a   1.000
_cell.length_b   1.000
_cell.length_c   1.000
_cell.angle_alpha   90.00
_cell.angle_beta   90.00
_cell.angle_gamma   90.00
#
_symmetry.space_group_name_H-M   'P 1'
#
loop_
_entity.id
_entity.type
_entity.pdbx_description
1 polymer ?
#
loop_
_entity_poly.entity_id
_entity_poly.type
_entity_poly.pdbx_seq_one_letter_code
_entity_poly.pdbx_strand_id
1 'polypeptide(L)'
;MASQGDKAVHLEERVSYIHSNTAKDDDGYVEAKSPKDLEDGALTEGGALDLFSREAFALFIQYSAIGIIYNIIPALQYPIFNVYLNLEGYQLSSYKVLMHIGWSFQVIFGLLSDCVPIYGYRRKSWILIGWTVTMICLSVMAFSPFGEPFCNREKTKYCGTPLEKVPKPELQYFNLSAPDNGTLFILLSMFIAFGYVLAASASDAMVVEYAQREPIAIRGRIQTAIYTVREITGILSHCVSAFGLNGPNYGGAFSFALSPNAPYGIALAPCVLVVLSTIFVLVEKKSEAVSFPLWWGKFWESLQSRVLWQVCLFRFLSNMFNGVYTTASLPIQTYWAGVEPLNDALSNIFGNMVFASVLVIVGKWGLNWNWRWTIAAGTLGMVVVDGFVVFLTIWDVVRNQWFFNGVALAEQFPYGLRFIVSTYVAVEIADKGNEGATYGLITTVSNLSGPFASIFYKYVNSYFKVRQNDVKSDTLEVRWDVTYVYLISYGSKIASLFWLFLLPPQKAEAKALKARGGKSKVAGVILVSLFLFCVSFSVSSNIMSIFPSTKCYRVAGGNGVLDPKTGKCPLK
;
A
#
# COMPACT_ATOMS: atom_id res chain seq x y z
N MET A 1 9.49 44.51 28.30
CA MET A 1 10.61 43.95 29.06
C MET A 1 10.49 42.44 29.02
N ALA A 2 11.08 41.76 28.03
CA ALA A 2 11.24 40.32 28.04
C ALA A 2 12.29 40.00 29.11
N SER A 3 11.95 39.16 30.09
CA SER A 3 12.71 38.94 31.30
C SER A 3 14.10 38.38 30.98
N GLN A 4 15.11 38.91 31.68
CA GLN A 4 16.48 38.38 31.61
C GLN A 4 16.54 36.86 31.96
N GLY A 5 15.53 36.32 32.60
CA GLY A 5 15.40 34.88 32.91
C GLY A 5 15.24 33.98 31.69
N ASP A 6 14.44 34.37 30.69
CA ASP A 6 14.25 33.55 29.48
C ASP A 6 15.51 33.42 28.61
N LYS A 7 16.36 34.47 28.62
CA LYS A 7 17.65 34.44 27.90
C LYS A 7 18.69 33.55 28.61
N ALA A 8 18.64 33.49 29.93
CA ALA A 8 19.55 32.66 30.71
C ALA A 8 19.21 31.17 30.57
N VAL A 9 17.91 30.79 30.60
CA VAL A 9 17.46 29.42 30.37
C VAL A 9 17.80 28.93 28.95
N HIS A 10 17.65 29.80 27.93
CA HIS A 10 18.06 29.45 26.57
C HIS A 10 19.58 29.32 26.40
N LEU A 11 20.38 30.07 27.20
CA LEU A 11 21.84 29.94 27.21
C LEU A 11 22.28 28.65 27.94
N GLU A 12 21.65 28.30 29.05
CA GLU A 12 21.92 27.03 29.78
C GLU A 12 21.54 25.82 28.96
N GLU A 13 20.39 25.83 28.25
CA GLU A 13 20.04 24.76 27.30
C GLU A 13 21.05 24.64 26.16
N ARG A 14 21.55 25.74 25.61
CA ARG A 14 22.60 25.72 24.59
C ARG A 14 23.94 25.21 25.11
N VAL A 15 24.31 25.59 26.34
CA VAL A 15 25.56 25.14 26.97
C VAL A 15 25.49 23.66 27.35
N SER A 16 24.33 23.15 27.82
CA SER A 16 24.16 21.74 28.11
C SER A 16 24.17 20.85 26.84
N TYR A 17 23.67 21.39 25.70
CA TYR A 17 23.73 20.74 24.40
C TYR A 17 25.16 20.65 23.84
N ILE A 18 25.97 21.67 24.06
CA ILE A 18 27.39 21.70 23.67
C ILE A 18 28.21 20.71 24.53
N HIS A 19 27.89 20.57 25.81
CA HIS A 19 28.58 19.63 26.70
C HIS A 19 28.27 18.16 26.43
N SER A 20 27.09 17.84 25.89
CA SER A 20 26.71 16.44 25.61
C SER A 20 27.37 15.84 24.36
N ASN A 21 28.00 16.66 23.52
CA ASN A 21 28.62 16.24 22.25
C ASN A 21 30.16 16.29 22.25
N THR A 22 30.79 16.49 23.40
CA THR A 22 32.25 16.46 23.52
C THR A 22 32.74 15.02 23.66
N ALA A 23 33.49 14.51 22.68
CA ALA A 23 34.32 13.31 22.83
C ALA A 23 35.51 13.65 23.74
N LYS A 24 35.86 12.75 24.66
CA LYS A 24 37.08 12.85 25.48
C LYS A 24 38.22 12.19 24.71
N ASP A 25 39.29 12.92 24.45
CA ASP A 25 40.59 12.33 24.14
C ASP A 25 41.42 12.16 25.41
N ASP A 26 42.52 11.43 25.33
CA ASP A 26 43.41 11.04 26.44
C ASP A 26 43.97 12.23 27.25
N ASP A 27 43.94 13.47 26.75
CA ASP A 27 44.30 14.71 27.42
C ASP A 27 43.13 15.53 28.00
N GLY A 28 41.91 14.97 27.96
CA GLY A 28 40.78 15.49 28.71
C GLY A 28 39.92 16.56 28.08
N TYR A 29 40.36 17.26 27.02
CA TYR A 29 39.55 18.27 26.33
C TYR A 29 39.81 18.26 24.82
N VAL A 30 38.80 17.91 24.05
CA VAL A 30 38.75 18.23 22.61
C VAL A 30 37.98 19.52 22.44
N GLU A 31 38.48 20.42 21.63
CA GLU A 31 37.78 21.62 21.21
C GLU A 31 36.37 21.26 20.75
N ALA A 32 35.33 21.77 21.43
CA ALA A 32 33.96 21.59 21.00
C ALA A 32 33.87 22.11 19.57
N LYS A 33 33.52 21.26 18.60
CA LYS A 33 33.28 21.71 17.23
C LYS A 33 32.33 22.90 17.29
N SER A 34 32.76 24.01 16.73
CA SER A 34 32.00 25.26 16.72
C SER A 34 30.61 24.99 16.15
N PRO A 35 29.54 25.63 16.65
CA PRO A 35 28.20 25.55 16.08
C PRO A 35 28.10 25.90 14.59
N LYS A 36 29.17 26.43 13.99
CA LYS A 36 29.30 26.65 12.55
C LYS A 36 29.53 25.38 11.73
N ASP A 37 29.90 24.25 12.36
CA ASP A 37 30.10 22.97 11.67
C ASP A 37 28.80 22.17 11.47
N LEU A 38 27.73 22.52 12.20
CA LEU A 38 26.38 22.04 11.98
C LEU A 38 25.56 23.18 11.38
N GLU A 39 25.26 23.10 10.10
CA GLU A 39 24.41 24.10 9.43
C GLU A 39 23.07 24.22 10.20
N ASP A 40 22.76 25.43 10.64
CA ASP A 40 21.53 25.90 11.33
C ASP A 40 20.51 24.82 11.75
N GLY A 41 20.86 24.03 12.79
CA GLY A 41 19.97 23.02 13.37
C GLY A 41 19.89 21.70 12.61
N ALA A 42 20.83 21.37 11.73
CA ALA A 42 20.98 20.02 11.18
C ALA A 42 21.20 19.00 12.30
N LEU A 43 20.71 17.77 12.12
CA LEU A 43 20.85 16.70 13.12
C LEU A 43 22.16 15.92 12.96
N THR A 44 22.73 15.91 11.74
CA THR A 44 23.98 15.23 11.40
C THR A 44 24.86 16.11 10.49
N GLU A 45 26.16 15.89 10.53
CA GLU A 45 27.13 16.58 9.68
C GLU A 45 27.00 16.17 8.21
N GLY A 46 27.42 17.04 7.28
CA GLY A 46 27.55 16.75 5.86
C GLY A 46 26.78 17.65 4.91
N GLY A 47 26.02 18.62 5.44
CA GLY A 47 25.30 19.61 4.64
C GLY A 47 24.12 19.06 3.87
N ALA A 48 23.23 19.95 3.44
CA ALA A 48 22.05 19.60 2.64
C ALA A 48 22.46 19.04 1.27
N LEU A 49 21.81 17.96 0.84
CA LEU A 49 22.07 17.40 -0.48
C LEU A 49 21.60 18.38 -1.57
N ASP A 50 22.49 18.68 -2.51
CA ASP A 50 22.08 19.41 -3.73
C ASP A 50 21.20 18.49 -4.60
N LEU A 51 20.02 18.99 -4.97
CA LEU A 51 19.05 18.23 -5.77
C LEU A 51 19.54 17.93 -7.20
N PHE A 52 20.55 18.65 -7.68
CA PHE A 52 21.20 18.41 -8.98
C PHE A 52 22.50 17.61 -8.86
N SER A 53 22.83 17.12 -7.66
CA SER A 53 24.01 16.29 -7.44
C SER A 53 23.84 14.88 -8.01
N ARG A 54 24.96 14.18 -8.18
CA ARG A 54 25.00 12.79 -8.62
C ARG A 54 24.22 11.87 -7.67
N GLU A 55 24.34 12.10 -6.37
CA GLU A 55 23.65 11.34 -5.33
C GLU A 55 22.13 11.55 -5.42
N ALA A 56 21.68 12.80 -5.56
CA ALA A 56 20.25 13.11 -5.72
C ALA A 56 19.68 12.49 -7.00
N PHE A 57 20.44 12.54 -8.11
CA PHE A 57 20.01 11.92 -9.36
C PHE A 57 19.84 10.41 -9.24
N ALA A 58 20.74 9.72 -8.52
CA ALA A 58 20.58 8.29 -8.24
C ALA A 58 19.30 8.00 -7.46
N LEU A 59 18.96 8.82 -6.46
CA LEU A 59 17.71 8.69 -5.70
C LEU A 59 16.49 8.97 -6.58
N PHE A 60 16.52 9.97 -7.45
CA PHE A 60 15.42 10.26 -8.38
C PHE A 60 15.16 9.08 -9.33
N ILE A 61 16.19 8.42 -9.84
CA ILE A 61 16.02 7.19 -10.64
C ILE A 61 15.40 6.07 -9.80
N GLN A 62 15.85 5.90 -8.54
CA GLN A 62 15.27 4.93 -7.61
C GLN A 62 13.76 5.16 -7.43
N TYR A 63 13.37 6.38 -7.07
CA TYR A 63 11.97 6.71 -6.80
C TYR A 63 11.11 6.78 -8.07
N SER A 64 11.70 7.08 -9.22
CA SER A 64 11.02 6.94 -10.52
C SER A 64 10.65 5.48 -10.81
N ALA A 65 11.59 4.56 -10.62
CA ALA A 65 11.35 3.14 -10.82
C ALA A 65 10.32 2.60 -9.80
N ILE A 66 10.44 3.00 -8.51
CA ILE A 66 9.46 2.66 -7.47
C ILE A 66 8.06 3.17 -7.88
N GLY A 67 7.95 4.42 -8.37
CA GLY A 67 6.68 5.02 -8.79
C GLY A 67 6.03 4.25 -9.94
N ILE A 68 6.82 3.83 -10.93
CA ILE A 68 6.32 3.05 -12.05
C ILE A 68 5.85 1.66 -11.59
N ILE A 69 6.66 0.92 -10.82
CA ILE A 69 6.31 -0.44 -10.39
C ILE A 69 5.12 -0.43 -9.42
N TYR A 70 5.12 0.49 -8.46
CA TYR A 70 4.05 0.65 -7.48
C TYR A 70 2.67 0.91 -8.11
N ASN A 71 2.63 1.59 -9.27
CA ASN A 71 1.38 1.92 -9.95
C ASN A 71 1.05 0.96 -11.10
N ILE A 72 2.03 0.44 -11.86
CA ILE A 72 1.73 -0.39 -13.03
C ILE A 72 1.13 -1.74 -12.63
N ILE A 73 1.67 -2.40 -11.61
CA ILE A 73 1.16 -3.71 -11.19
C ILE A 73 -0.31 -3.65 -10.75
N PRO A 74 -0.73 -2.70 -9.87
CA PRO A 74 -2.14 -2.52 -9.57
C PRO A 74 -3.03 -2.14 -10.76
N ALA A 75 -2.53 -1.29 -11.67
CA ALA A 75 -3.28 -0.84 -12.83
C ALA A 75 -3.68 -1.99 -13.78
N LEU A 76 -2.96 -3.12 -13.74
CA LEU A 76 -3.27 -4.31 -14.55
C LEU A 76 -4.42 -5.16 -13.96
N GLN A 77 -4.83 -4.91 -12.71
CA GLN A 77 -5.88 -5.69 -12.04
C GLN A 77 -7.18 -5.69 -12.84
N TYR A 78 -7.64 -4.52 -13.29
CA TYR A 78 -8.89 -4.41 -14.01
C TYR A 78 -8.80 -4.97 -15.44
N PRO A 79 -7.95 -4.45 -16.35
CA PRO A 79 -7.97 -4.89 -17.75
C PRO A 79 -7.53 -6.35 -17.93
N ILE A 80 -6.50 -6.79 -17.22
CA ILE A 80 -5.93 -8.13 -17.43
C ILE A 80 -6.61 -9.17 -16.55
N PHE A 81 -6.57 -9.00 -15.22
CA PHE A 81 -7.04 -10.07 -14.33
C PHE A 81 -8.56 -10.15 -14.26
N ASN A 82 -9.26 -9.00 -14.26
CA ASN A 82 -10.72 -8.99 -14.18
C ASN A 82 -11.38 -9.22 -15.55
N VAL A 83 -10.97 -8.51 -16.60
CA VAL A 83 -11.67 -8.56 -17.90
C VAL A 83 -11.09 -9.64 -18.81
N TYR A 84 -9.78 -9.65 -19.03
CA TYR A 84 -9.14 -10.59 -19.98
C TYR A 84 -9.16 -12.03 -19.45
N LEU A 85 -8.75 -12.25 -18.19
CA LEU A 85 -8.75 -13.58 -17.55
C LEU A 85 -10.07 -13.94 -16.87
N ASN A 86 -10.96 -12.99 -16.62
CA ASN A 86 -12.23 -13.19 -15.92
C ASN A 86 -12.09 -13.86 -14.55
N LEU A 87 -11.09 -13.41 -13.76
CA LEU A 87 -10.91 -13.90 -12.40
C LEU A 87 -12.09 -13.52 -11.51
N GLU A 88 -12.45 -14.39 -10.60
CA GLU A 88 -13.51 -14.15 -9.61
C GLU A 88 -13.13 -13.01 -8.64
N GLY A 89 -14.12 -12.29 -8.14
CA GLY A 89 -13.91 -11.14 -7.26
C GLY A 89 -13.06 -11.45 -6.01
N TYR A 90 -13.16 -12.66 -5.44
CA TYR A 90 -12.32 -13.09 -4.32
C TYR A 90 -10.85 -13.31 -4.73
N GLN A 91 -10.58 -13.76 -5.96
CA GLN A 91 -9.23 -13.91 -6.52
C GLN A 91 -8.61 -12.52 -6.79
N LEU A 92 -9.41 -11.59 -7.34
CA LEU A 92 -9.00 -10.20 -7.56
C LEU A 92 -8.68 -9.49 -6.23
N SER A 93 -9.47 -9.75 -5.18
CA SER A 93 -9.18 -9.26 -3.84
C SER A 93 -7.87 -9.83 -3.30
N SER A 94 -7.57 -11.08 -3.58
CA SER A 94 -6.30 -11.72 -3.20
C SER A 94 -5.12 -11.15 -3.99
N TYR A 95 -5.28 -10.91 -5.30
CA TYR A 95 -4.28 -10.20 -6.09
C TYR A 95 -3.95 -8.84 -5.48
N LYS A 96 -4.97 -8.03 -5.17
CA LYS A 96 -4.80 -6.72 -4.52
C LYS A 96 -4.00 -6.79 -3.22
N VAL A 97 -4.23 -7.82 -2.41
CA VAL A 97 -3.47 -8.02 -1.16
C VAL A 97 -2.03 -8.45 -1.44
N LEU A 98 -1.83 -9.45 -2.30
CA LEU A 98 -0.51 -10.02 -2.56
C LEU A 98 0.45 -9.03 -3.22
N MET A 99 -0.03 -8.18 -4.13
CA MET A 99 0.82 -7.16 -4.75
C MET A 99 1.23 -6.01 -3.81
N HIS A 100 0.61 -5.90 -2.62
CA HIS A 100 0.97 -4.91 -1.60
C HIS A 100 1.58 -5.50 -0.33
N ILE A 101 1.65 -6.83 -0.23
CA ILE A 101 2.08 -7.52 0.99
C ILE A 101 3.51 -7.14 1.43
N GLY A 102 4.37 -6.79 0.48
CA GLY A 102 5.75 -6.34 0.75
C GLY A 102 5.82 -5.21 1.79
N TRP A 103 4.87 -4.27 1.76
CA TRP A 103 4.81 -3.17 2.72
C TRP A 103 4.55 -3.60 4.16
N SER A 104 3.96 -4.78 4.37
CA SER A 104 3.80 -5.36 5.72
C SER A 104 5.13 -5.90 6.29
N PHE A 105 6.16 -6.04 5.45
CA PHE A 105 7.49 -6.51 5.84
C PHE A 105 8.53 -5.38 5.94
N GLN A 106 8.12 -4.12 5.78
CA GLN A 106 9.03 -2.97 5.74
C GLN A 106 9.97 -2.90 6.95
N VAL A 107 9.48 -3.19 8.16
CA VAL A 107 10.32 -3.22 9.38
C VAL A 107 11.40 -4.30 9.28
N ILE A 108 11.06 -5.48 8.75
CA ILE A 108 12.00 -6.60 8.57
C ILE A 108 13.07 -6.23 7.53
N PHE A 109 12.67 -5.58 6.44
CA PHE A 109 13.61 -5.11 5.41
C PHE A 109 14.54 -4.02 5.94
N GLY A 110 14.04 -3.11 6.76
CA GLY A 110 14.84 -2.14 7.48
C GLY A 110 15.88 -2.81 8.40
N LEU A 111 15.44 -3.79 9.18
CA LEU A 111 16.31 -4.60 10.04
C LEU A 111 17.43 -5.28 9.24
N LEU A 112 17.09 -5.96 8.14
CA LEU A 112 18.06 -6.62 7.26
C LEU A 112 19.10 -5.62 6.75
N SER A 113 18.63 -4.47 6.27
CA SER A 113 19.48 -3.41 5.74
C SER A 113 20.40 -2.81 6.82
N ASP A 114 19.94 -2.66 8.07
CA ASP A 114 20.73 -2.09 9.17
C ASP A 114 21.75 -3.07 9.75
N CYS A 115 21.34 -4.32 9.94
CA CYS A 115 22.10 -5.31 10.71
C CYS A 115 22.97 -6.24 9.85
N VAL A 116 22.69 -6.34 8.53
CA VAL A 116 23.39 -7.29 7.65
C VAL A 116 23.98 -6.54 6.44
N PRO A 117 25.13 -5.86 6.60
CA PRO A 117 25.83 -5.26 5.47
C PRO A 117 26.42 -6.34 4.58
N ILE A 118 26.21 -6.23 3.26
CA ILE A 118 26.76 -7.14 2.26
C ILE A 118 27.91 -6.40 1.55
N TYR A 119 29.10 -6.96 1.55
CA TYR A 119 30.35 -6.33 1.08
C TYR A 119 30.68 -5.00 1.75
N GLY A 120 30.17 -4.77 2.97
CA GLY A 120 30.34 -3.54 3.72
C GLY A 120 29.33 -2.43 3.35
N TYR A 121 28.39 -2.69 2.47
CA TYR A 121 27.31 -1.76 2.12
C TYR A 121 26.02 -2.16 2.81
N ARG A 122 25.42 -1.22 3.55
CA ARG A 122 24.17 -1.43 4.31
C ARG A 122 22.94 -1.22 3.43
N ARG A 123 23.00 -0.35 2.43
CA ARG A 123 21.85 0.03 1.60
C ARG A 123 21.99 -0.47 0.16
N LYS A 124 23.09 -0.13 -0.50
CA LYS A 124 23.32 -0.40 -1.92
C LYS A 124 23.12 -1.87 -2.31
N SER A 125 23.64 -2.80 -1.48
CA SER A 125 23.51 -4.23 -1.76
C SER A 125 22.07 -4.72 -1.68
N TRP A 126 21.29 -4.26 -0.70
CA TRP A 126 19.88 -4.62 -0.55
C TRP A 126 19.01 -3.99 -1.64
N ILE A 127 19.33 -2.77 -2.07
CA ILE A 127 18.68 -2.12 -3.22
C ILE A 127 18.90 -2.97 -4.48
N LEU A 128 20.14 -3.43 -4.73
CA LEU A 128 20.46 -4.28 -5.88
C LEU A 128 19.71 -5.62 -5.83
N ILE A 129 19.70 -6.28 -4.68
CA ILE A 129 18.97 -7.54 -4.50
C ILE A 129 17.47 -7.33 -4.79
N GLY A 130 16.87 -6.30 -4.23
CA GLY A 130 15.45 -6.00 -4.42
C GLY A 130 15.10 -5.77 -5.90
N TRP A 131 15.86 -4.94 -6.58
CA TRP A 131 15.65 -4.68 -8.02
C TRP A 131 15.96 -5.89 -8.90
N THR A 132 16.95 -6.71 -8.54
CA THR A 132 17.27 -7.94 -9.27
C THR A 132 16.10 -8.94 -9.19
N VAL A 133 15.51 -9.13 -8.01
CA VAL A 133 14.33 -9.99 -7.84
C VAL A 133 13.16 -9.44 -8.68
N THR A 134 12.89 -8.13 -8.62
CA THR A 134 11.85 -7.48 -9.41
C THR A 134 12.07 -7.67 -10.92
N MET A 135 13.30 -7.46 -11.39
CA MET A 135 13.69 -7.59 -12.80
C MET A 135 13.53 -9.03 -13.30
N ILE A 136 13.94 -10.03 -12.52
CA ILE A 136 13.77 -11.45 -12.87
C ILE A 136 12.27 -11.78 -13.01
N CYS A 137 11.45 -11.39 -12.03
CA CYS A 137 10.00 -11.64 -12.07
C CYS A 137 9.33 -10.97 -13.28
N LEU A 138 9.65 -9.70 -13.55
CA LEU A 138 9.14 -8.98 -14.71
C LEU A 138 9.58 -9.61 -16.03
N SER A 139 10.84 -10.07 -16.12
CA SER A 139 11.33 -10.77 -17.32
C SER A 139 10.56 -12.06 -17.56
N VAL A 140 10.34 -12.87 -16.53
CA VAL A 140 9.52 -14.08 -16.65
C VAL A 140 8.11 -13.72 -17.13
N MET A 141 7.47 -12.68 -16.55
CA MET A 141 6.11 -12.28 -16.93
C MET A 141 6.03 -11.68 -18.35
N ALA A 142 7.07 -11.00 -18.79
CA ALA A 142 7.13 -10.43 -20.15
C ALA A 142 7.23 -11.50 -21.24
N PHE A 143 7.86 -12.65 -20.95
CA PHE A 143 8.11 -13.71 -21.93
C PHE A 143 7.26 -14.97 -21.71
N SER A 144 6.58 -15.12 -20.57
CA SER A 144 5.69 -16.28 -20.35
C SER A 144 4.36 -16.08 -21.07
N PRO A 145 3.82 -17.13 -21.72
CA PRO A 145 2.54 -16.99 -22.43
C PRO A 145 1.39 -16.76 -21.44
N PHE A 146 0.59 -15.73 -21.70
CA PHE A 146 -0.62 -15.43 -20.94
C PHE A 146 -1.80 -16.33 -21.35
N GLY A 147 -1.78 -16.82 -22.60
CA GLY A 147 -2.87 -17.54 -23.22
C GLY A 147 -3.95 -16.63 -23.80
N GLU A 148 -4.95 -17.26 -24.39
CA GLU A 148 -6.11 -16.58 -24.97
C GLU A 148 -7.02 -16.01 -23.89
N PRO A 149 -7.76 -14.92 -24.18
CA PRO A 149 -8.70 -14.34 -23.24
C PRO A 149 -9.82 -15.34 -22.87
N PHE A 150 -10.41 -15.15 -21.70
CA PHE A 150 -11.57 -15.95 -21.27
C PHE A 150 -12.71 -15.92 -22.28
N CYS A 151 -12.96 -14.79 -22.91
CA CYS A 151 -13.92 -14.61 -23.97
C CYS A 151 -13.34 -13.70 -25.06
N ASN A 152 -13.32 -14.17 -26.29
CA ASN A 152 -12.87 -13.39 -27.42
C ASN A 152 -13.96 -12.38 -27.86
N ARG A 153 -13.87 -11.15 -27.37
CA ARG A 153 -14.86 -10.09 -27.59
C ARG A 153 -14.89 -9.57 -29.04
N GLU A 154 -13.89 -9.89 -29.85
CA GLU A 154 -13.86 -9.55 -31.29
C GLU A 154 -14.70 -10.53 -32.12
N LYS A 155 -14.85 -11.79 -31.63
CA LYS A 155 -15.54 -12.86 -32.35
C LYS A 155 -16.95 -13.15 -31.85
N THR A 156 -17.24 -12.82 -30.58
CA THR A 156 -18.56 -13.04 -29.98
C THR A 156 -19.03 -11.89 -29.10
N LYS A 157 -20.32 -11.62 -29.12
CA LYS A 157 -20.98 -10.61 -28.27
C LYS A 157 -21.50 -11.18 -26.93
N TYR A 158 -21.34 -12.49 -26.71
CA TYR A 158 -21.90 -13.18 -25.53
C TYR A 158 -21.00 -13.12 -24.29
N CYS A 159 -19.91 -12.37 -24.28
CA CYS A 159 -18.97 -12.30 -23.15
C CYS A 159 -19.59 -11.80 -21.83
N GLY A 160 -20.64 -10.98 -21.93
CA GLY A 160 -21.43 -10.52 -20.78
C GLY A 160 -22.54 -11.46 -20.34
N THR A 161 -22.76 -12.58 -21.05
CA THR A 161 -23.86 -13.53 -20.78
C THR A 161 -23.36 -14.68 -19.87
N PRO A 162 -24.18 -15.17 -18.91
CA PRO A 162 -23.84 -16.37 -18.16
C PRO A 162 -23.57 -17.56 -19.10
N LEU A 163 -22.55 -18.36 -18.81
CA LEU A 163 -22.12 -19.47 -19.67
C LEU A 163 -23.25 -20.45 -20.02
N GLU A 164 -24.17 -20.67 -19.10
CA GLU A 164 -25.33 -21.58 -19.29
C GLU A 164 -26.31 -21.08 -20.35
N LYS A 165 -26.32 -19.76 -20.62
CA LYS A 165 -27.20 -19.11 -21.60
C LYS A 165 -26.49 -18.84 -22.93
N VAL A 166 -25.21 -19.16 -23.06
CA VAL A 166 -24.44 -18.98 -24.30
C VAL A 166 -24.80 -20.07 -25.30
N PRO A 167 -25.13 -19.73 -26.56
CA PRO A 167 -25.38 -20.74 -27.60
C PRO A 167 -24.19 -21.68 -27.81
N LYS A 168 -24.43 -22.97 -27.97
CA LYS A 168 -23.36 -23.97 -28.12
C LYS A 168 -22.31 -23.65 -29.19
N PRO A 169 -22.65 -23.11 -30.38
CA PRO A 169 -21.64 -22.71 -31.37
C PRO A 169 -20.73 -21.61 -30.92
N GLU A 170 -21.19 -20.73 -30.04
CA GLU A 170 -20.41 -19.59 -29.52
C GLU A 170 -19.41 -19.97 -28.41
N LEU A 171 -19.62 -21.14 -27.77
CA LEU A 171 -18.72 -21.63 -26.72
C LEU A 171 -17.28 -21.86 -27.18
N GLN A 172 -17.07 -22.07 -28.50
CA GLN A 172 -15.72 -22.18 -29.06
C GLN A 172 -14.86 -20.92 -28.89
N TYR A 173 -15.48 -19.76 -28.65
CA TYR A 173 -14.79 -18.49 -28.40
C TYR A 173 -14.52 -18.22 -26.93
N PHE A 174 -14.81 -19.20 -26.05
CA PHE A 174 -14.55 -19.11 -24.62
C PHE A 174 -13.43 -20.06 -24.19
N ASN A 175 -12.43 -19.48 -23.50
CA ASN A 175 -11.35 -20.22 -22.88
C ASN A 175 -11.61 -20.38 -21.37
N LEU A 176 -12.18 -21.47 -20.97
CA LEU A 176 -12.55 -21.71 -19.55
C LEU A 176 -11.34 -21.90 -18.63
N SER A 177 -10.15 -22.16 -19.18
CA SER A 177 -8.90 -22.30 -18.41
C SER A 177 -8.18 -20.95 -18.20
N ALA A 178 -8.63 -19.86 -18.84
CA ALA A 178 -7.99 -18.56 -18.72
C ALA A 178 -7.79 -18.06 -17.28
N PRO A 179 -8.75 -18.22 -16.34
CA PRO A 179 -8.57 -17.80 -14.96
C PRO A 179 -7.39 -18.50 -14.25
N ASP A 180 -7.11 -19.75 -14.59
CA ASP A 180 -6.03 -20.53 -13.96
C ASP A 180 -4.64 -20.12 -14.49
N ASN A 181 -4.56 -19.57 -15.71
CA ASN A 181 -3.34 -19.01 -16.27
C ASN A 181 -2.82 -17.78 -15.50
N GLY A 182 -3.69 -17.08 -14.78
CA GLY A 182 -3.32 -15.94 -13.93
C GLY A 182 -2.49 -16.29 -12.70
N THR A 183 -2.47 -17.55 -12.26
CA THR A 183 -1.83 -17.97 -11.00
C THR A 183 -0.35 -17.60 -10.94
N LEU A 184 0.42 -17.91 -11.99
CA LEU A 184 1.84 -17.58 -12.07
C LEU A 184 2.06 -16.06 -11.97
N PHE A 185 1.28 -15.28 -12.70
CA PHE A 185 1.41 -13.82 -12.75
C PHE A 185 1.06 -13.18 -11.40
N ILE A 186 0.09 -13.71 -10.67
CA ILE A 186 -0.25 -13.25 -9.31
C ILE A 186 0.89 -13.52 -8.34
N LEU A 187 1.46 -14.74 -8.37
CA LEU A 187 2.60 -15.09 -7.51
C LEU A 187 3.83 -14.25 -7.82
N LEU A 188 4.15 -14.04 -9.09
CA LEU A 188 5.27 -13.20 -9.49
C LEU A 188 5.03 -11.73 -9.09
N SER A 189 3.80 -11.23 -9.16
CA SER A 189 3.44 -9.88 -8.67
C SER A 189 3.69 -9.74 -7.16
N MET A 190 3.46 -10.80 -6.38
CA MET A 190 3.83 -10.83 -4.95
C MET A 190 5.34 -10.74 -4.75
N PHE A 191 6.14 -11.48 -5.51
CA PHE A 191 7.61 -11.41 -5.44
C PHE A 191 8.14 -10.06 -5.92
N ILE A 192 7.52 -9.43 -6.94
CA ILE A 192 7.80 -8.06 -7.34
C ILE A 192 7.57 -7.11 -6.15
N ALA A 193 6.46 -7.30 -5.41
CA ALA A 193 6.18 -6.49 -4.22
C ALA A 193 7.27 -6.63 -3.15
N PHE A 194 7.74 -7.83 -2.87
CA PHE A 194 8.87 -8.03 -1.94
C PHE A 194 10.16 -7.36 -2.47
N GLY A 195 10.46 -7.53 -3.75
CA GLY A 195 11.67 -6.99 -4.37
C GLY A 195 11.72 -5.46 -4.32
N TYR A 196 10.73 -4.78 -4.90
CA TYR A 196 10.78 -3.32 -4.94
C TYR A 196 10.59 -2.66 -3.56
N VAL A 197 9.83 -3.29 -2.63
CA VAL A 197 9.69 -2.75 -1.26
C VAL A 197 10.98 -2.94 -0.45
N LEU A 198 11.72 -4.03 -0.65
CA LEU A 198 13.06 -4.19 -0.07
C LEU A 198 13.99 -3.07 -0.54
N ALA A 199 14.02 -2.80 -1.86
CA ALA A 199 14.80 -1.70 -2.43
C ALA A 199 14.31 -0.33 -1.92
N ALA A 200 12.99 -0.11 -1.84
CA ALA A 200 12.39 1.11 -1.32
C ALA A 200 12.76 1.34 0.15
N SER A 201 12.67 0.31 1.01
CA SER A 201 13.00 0.42 2.44
C SER A 201 14.46 0.81 2.66
N ALA A 202 15.38 0.24 1.88
CA ALA A 202 16.80 0.59 1.94
C ALA A 202 17.04 2.02 1.41
N SER A 203 16.33 2.44 0.35
CA SER A 203 16.41 3.80 -0.20
C SER A 203 15.80 4.84 0.74
N ASP A 204 14.67 4.54 1.39
CA ASP A 204 14.03 5.41 2.38
C ASP A 204 14.97 5.70 3.55
N ALA A 205 15.73 4.70 4.00
CA ALA A 205 16.72 4.88 5.04
C ALA A 205 17.86 5.83 4.62
N MET A 206 18.34 5.75 3.35
CA MET A 206 19.30 6.73 2.81
C MET A 206 18.70 8.13 2.76
N VAL A 207 17.46 8.27 2.34
CA VAL A 207 16.77 9.57 2.29
C VAL A 207 16.62 10.19 3.67
N VAL A 208 16.32 9.38 4.70
CA VAL A 208 16.28 9.87 6.09
C VAL A 208 17.67 10.36 6.52
N GLU A 209 18.75 9.64 6.20
CA GLU A 209 20.12 10.06 6.49
C GLU A 209 20.46 11.41 5.80
N TYR A 210 20.04 11.61 4.55
CA TYR A 210 20.21 12.91 3.86
C TYR A 210 19.33 14.02 4.46
N ALA A 211 18.06 13.71 4.80
CA ALA A 211 17.16 14.68 5.42
C ALA A 211 17.66 15.15 6.80
N GLN A 212 18.34 14.30 7.57
CA GLN A 212 18.95 14.66 8.84
C GLN A 212 20.12 15.66 8.69
N ARG A 213 20.76 15.72 7.52
CA ARG A 213 21.82 16.70 7.20
C ARG A 213 21.25 18.06 6.78
N GLU A 214 19.96 18.14 6.47
CA GLU A 214 19.32 19.40 6.07
C GLU A 214 19.13 20.34 7.26
N PRO A 215 19.42 21.66 7.12
CA PRO A 215 19.03 22.69 8.07
C PRO A 215 17.54 22.64 8.40
N ILE A 216 17.16 23.04 9.61
CA ILE A 216 15.77 22.96 10.07
C ILE A 216 14.78 23.69 9.14
N ALA A 217 15.23 24.79 8.52
CA ALA A 217 14.42 25.61 7.62
C ALA A 217 13.99 24.89 6.33
N ILE A 218 14.78 23.93 5.86
CA ILE A 218 14.55 23.20 4.60
C ILE A 218 14.43 21.68 4.82
N ARG A 219 14.37 21.22 6.07
CA ARG A 219 14.31 19.80 6.41
C ARG A 219 13.07 19.14 5.82
N GLY A 220 13.28 18.08 5.06
CA GLY A 220 12.25 17.37 4.29
C GLY A 220 12.22 17.76 2.81
N ARG A 221 13.10 18.65 2.34
CA ARG A 221 13.20 19.05 0.93
C ARG A 221 13.50 17.86 0.03
N ILE A 222 14.49 17.03 0.40
CA ILE A 222 14.82 15.83 -0.37
C ILE A 222 13.66 14.82 -0.38
N GLN A 223 12.97 14.61 0.75
CA GLN A 223 11.81 13.74 0.82
C GLN A 223 10.68 14.22 -0.10
N THR A 224 10.38 15.52 -0.06
CA THR A 224 9.36 16.11 -0.94
C THR A 224 9.73 15.92 -2.41
N ALA A 225 10.99 16.14 -2.79
CA ALA A 225 11.44 16.00 -4.17
C ALA A 225 11.30 14.57 -4.68
N ILE A 226 11.77 13.57 -3.93
CA ILE A 226 11.70 12.17 -4.34
C ILE A 226 10.26 11.64 -4.43
N TYR A 227 9.40 12.00 -3.48
CA TYR A 227 8.00 11.57 -3.53
C TYR A 227 7.24 12.27 -4.66
N THR A 228 7.57 13.52 -4.97
CA THR A 228 7.02 14.20 -6.15
C THR A 228 7.41 13.47 -7.43
N VAL A 229 8.68 13.08 -7.59
CA VAL A 229 9.16 12.30 -8.74
C VAL A 229 8.44 10.95 -8.81
N ARG A 230 8.28 10.26 -7.69
CA ARG A 230 7.54 8.99 -7.60
C ARG A 230 6.12 9.11 -8.13
N GLU A 231 5.37 10.12 -7.69
CA GLU A 231 3.97 10.29 -8.10
C GLU A 231 3.85 10.69 -9.58
N ILE A 232 4.72 11.59 -10.06
CA ILE A 232 4.73 11.99 -11.48
C ILE A 232 5.02 10.78 -12.38
N THR A 233 6.02 9.98 -12.04
CA THR A 233 6.36 8.78 -12.84
C THR A 233 5.31 7.69 -12.74
N GLY A 234 4.58 7.60 -11.63
CA GLY A 234 3.43 6.72 -11.46
C GLY A 234 2.31 7.00 -12.47
N ILE A 235 2.11 8.25 -12.90
CA ILE A 235 1.12 8.61 -13.93
C ILE A 235 1.40 7.88 -15.25
N LEU A 236 2.66 7.68 -15.62
CA LEU A 236 3.02 6.93 -16.83
C LEU A 236 2.47 5.51 -16.82
N SER A 237 2.41 4.88 -15.66
CA SER A 237 1.85 3.53 -15.49
C SER A 237 0.35 3.49 -15.79
N HIS A 238 -0.39 4.47 -15.31
CA HIS A 238 -1.81 4.59 -15.63
C HIS A 238 -2.05 4.90 -17.11
N CYS A 239 -1.15 5.66 -17.77
CA CYS A 239 -1.22 5.87 -19.22
C CYS A 239 -1.01 4.56 -19.99
N VAL A 240 -0.10 3.68 -19.56
CA VAL A 240 0.08 2.36 -20.20
C VAL A 240 -1.21 1.53 -20.11
N SER A 241 -1.87 1.50 -18.96
CA SER A 241 -3.16 0.81 -18.82
C SER A 241 -4.27 1.48 -19.63
N ALA A 242 -4.42 2.80 -19.52
CA ALA A 242 -5.49 3.56 -20.17
C ALA A 242 -5.45 3.46 -21.69
N PHE A 243 -4.28 3.65 -22.28
CA PHE A 243 -4.12 3.71 -23.74
C PHE A 243 -3.66 2.39 -24.34
N GLY A 244 -2.87 1.60 -23.62
CA GLY A 244 -2.35 0.33 -24.10
C GLY A 244 -3.31 -0.85 -23.95
N LEU A 245 -4.18 -0.85 -22.94
CA LEU A 245 -5.07 -1.97 -22.60
C LEU A 245 -6.56 -1.58 -22.70
N ASN A 246 -6.91 -0.77 -23.70
CA ASN A 246 -8.30 -0.35 -23.94
C ASN A 246 -8.90 -0.92 -25.25
N GLY A 247 -8.38 -2.05 -25.73
CA GLY A 247 -8.95 -2.78 -26.88
C GLY A 247 -10.10 -3.70 -26.51
N PRO A 248 -10.79 -4.31 -27.50
CA PRO A 248 -12.01 -5.09 -27.28
C PRO A 248 -11.84 -6.23 -26.27
N ASN A 249 -10.75 -6.99 -26.33
CA ASN A 249 -10.49 -8.11 -25.43
C ASN A 249 -10.27 -7.71 -23.97
N TYR A 250 -9.97 -6.43 -23.71
CA TYR A 250 -9.92 -5.82 -22.37
C TYR A 250 -11.23 -5.10 -22.00
N GLY A 251 -12.25 -5.15 -22.87
CA GLY A 251 -13.54 -4.48 -22.66
C GLY A 251 -13.55 -3.01 -23.02
N GLY A 252 -12.53 -2.51 -23.73
CA GLY A 252 -12.44 -1.13 -24.18
C GLY A 252 -12.85 -0.95 -25.64
N ALA A 253 -12.81 0.30 -26.12
CA ALA A 253 -13.34 0.72 -27.42
C ALA A 253 -12.25 1.01 -28.48
N PHE A 254 -10.96 0.87 -28.15
CA PHE A 254 -9.88 1.17 -29.09
C PHE A 254 -9.71 0.06 -30.13
N SER A 255 -9.35 0.44 -31.36
CA SER A 255 -9.07 -0.51 -32.44
C SER A 255 -7.71 -1.23 -32.30
N PHE A 256 -6.86 -0.80 -31.37
CA PHE A 256 -5.56 -1.39 -31.07
C PHE A 256 -5.44 -1.71 -29.58
N ALA A 257 -4.59 -2.66 -29.25
CA ALA A 257 -4.21 -2.94 -27.87
C ALA A 257 -2.82 -3.57 -27.81
N LEU A 258 -2.14 -3.35 -26.70
CA LEU A 258 -0.93 -4.07 -26.35
C LEU A 258 -1.28 -5.52 -25.95
N SER A 259 -0.31 -6.43 -26.14
CA SER A 259 -0.44 -7.78 -25.58
C SER A 259 -0.45 -7.74 -24.05
N PRO A 260 -1.07 -8.72 -23.35
CA PRO A 260 -1.12 -8.74 -21.90
C PRO A 260 0.27 -8.81 -21.23
N ASN A 261 1.30 -9.24 -21.96
CA ASN A 261 2.68 -9.29 -21.50
C ASN A 261 3.43 -7.95 -21.65
N ALA A 262 3.01 -7.08 -22.58
CA ALA A 262 3.72 -5.86 -22.91
C ALA A 262 3.91 -4.90 -21.72
N PRO A 263 2.94 -4.69 -20.83
CA PRO A 263 3.13 -3.83 -19.65
C PRO A 263 4.27 -4.28 -18.73
N TYR A 264 4.50 -5.59 -18.60
CA TYR A 264 5.62 -6.13 -17.81
C TYR A 264 6.96 -5.87 -18.50
N GLY A 265 7.02 -5.97 -19.84
CA GLY A 265 8.20 -5.59 -20.63
C GLY A 265 8.49 -4.09 -20.54
N ILE A 266 7.47 -3.22 -20.58
CA ILE A 266 7.61 -1.78 -20.37
C ILE A 266 8.15 -1.48 -18.96
N ALA A 267 7.63 -2.16 -17.94
CA ALA A 267 8.08 -2.01 -16.56
C ALA A 267 9.52 -2.51 -16.32
N LEU A 268 10.04 -3.37 -17.20
CA LEU A 268 11.43 -3.86 -17.11
C LEU A 268 12.45 -2.75 -17.39
N ALA A 269 12.14 -1.81 -18.30
CA ALA A 269 13.07 -0.75 -18.68
C ALA A 269 13.54 0.13 -17.50
N PRO A 270 12.65 0.70 -16.65
CA PRO A 270 13.08 1.43 -15.46
C PRO A 270 13.83 0.54 -14.44
N CYS A 271 13.54 -0.76 -14.36
CA CYS A 271 14.28 -1.67 -13.50
C CYS A 271 15.73 -1.85 -13.95
N VAL A 272 15.98 -1.96 -15.24
CA VAL A 272 17.35 -2.01 -15.79
C VAL A 272 18.08 -0.70 -15.50
N LEU A 273 17.45 0.44 -15.75
CA LEU A 273 18.04 1.76 -15.48
C LEU A 273 18.41 1.95 -14.01
N VAL A 274 17.54 1.52 -13.10
CA VAL A 274 17.80 1.67 -11.66
C VAL A 274 18.91 0.74 -11.18
N VAL A 275 19.02 -0.47 -11.70
CA VAL A 275 20.14 -1.39 -11.41
C VAL A 275 21.47 -0.77 -11.86
N LEU A 276 21.52 -0.27 -13.10
CA LEU A 276 22.71 0.43 -13.63
C LEU A 276 23.05 1.68 -12.79
N SER A 277 22.06 2.50 -12.46
CA SER A 277 22.23 3.66 -11.59
C SER A 277 22.76 3.26 -10.21
N THR A 278 22.23 2.20 -9.62
CA THR A 278 22.68 1.71 -8.32
C THR A 278 24.13 1.26 -8.35
N ILE A 279 24.55 0.59 -9.42
CA ILE A 279 25.94 0.11 -9.56
C ILE A 279 26.90 1.27 -9.77
N PHE A 280 26.61 2.18 -10.71
CA PHE A 280 27.57 3.16 -11.23
C PHE A 280 27.40 4.56 -10.65
N VAL A 281 26.19 4.95 -10.21
CA VAL A 281 25.86 6.33 -9.81
C VAL A 281 25.69 6.45 -8.31
N LEU A 282 24.99 5.49 -7.65
CA LEU A 282 24.71 5.54 -6.22
C LEU A 282 26.00 5.46 -5.39
N VAL A 283 26.20 6.45 -4.55
CA VAL A 283 27.35 6.54 -3.64
C VAL A 283 26.92 6.14 -2.24
N GLU A 284 27.63 5.20 -1.64
CA GLU A 284 27.49 4.81 -0.23
C GLU A 284 28.88 4.54 0.35
N LYS A 285 29.14 5.11 1.53
CA LYS A 285 30.35 4.79 2.29
C LYS A 285 30.17 3.46 3.01
N LYS A 286 31.23 2.62 3.01
CA LYS A 286 31.21 1.39 3.79
C LYS A 286 31.03 1.70 5.27
N SER A 287 30.16 0.96 5.94
CA SER A 287 29.84 1.15 7.35
C SER A 287 29.71 -0.17 8.07
N GLU A 288 29.97 -0.16 9.37
CA GLU A 288 29.77 -1.32 10.23
C GLU A 288 28.28 -1.64 10.44
N ALA A 289 27.99 -2.91 10.73
CA ALA A 289 26.65 -3.37 11.07
C ALA A 289 26.20 -2.81 12.43
N VAL A 290 24.94 -2.45 12.53
CA VAL A 290 24.29 -2.30 13.84
C VAL A 290 24.11 -3.69 14.44
N SER A 291 24.57 -3.93 15.68
CA SER A 291 24.42 -5.24 16.29
C SER A 291 22.92 -5.58 16.48
N PHE A 292 22.53 -6.78 16.04
CA PHE A 292 21.14 -7.24 16.15
C PHE A 292 20.58 -7.18 17.58
N PRO A 293 21.32 -7.59 18.64
CA PRO A 293 20.82 -7.47 20.01
C PRO A 293 20.50 -6.03 20.42
N LEU A 294 21.34 -5.06 20.01
CA LEU A 294 21.10 -3.64 20.30
C LEU A 294 19.87 -3.13 19.56
N TRP A 295 19.73 -3.45 18.27
CA TRP A 295 18.56 -3.07 17.47
C TRP A 295 17.30 -3.69 18.05
N TRP A 296 17.31 -5.00 18.33
CA TRP A 296 16.17 -5.72 18.89
C TRP A 296 15.79 -5.19 20.27
N GLY A 297 16.76 -4.88 21.12
CA GLY A 297 16.52 -4.30 22.44
C GLY A 297 15.73 -2.98 22.36
N LYS A 298 16.17 -2.06 21.51
CA LYS A 298 15.48 -0.78 21.27
C LYS A 298 14.08 -0.98 20.67
N PHE A 299 13.96 -1.84 19.68
CA PHE A 299 12.69 -2.17 19.05
C PHE A 299 11.70 -2.80 20.05
N TRP A 300 12.17 -3.77 20.84
CA TRP A 300 11.37 -4.42 21.89
C TRP A 300 10.93 -3.43 22.96
N GLU A 301 11.78 -2.51 23.37
CA GLU A 301 11.42 -1.46 24.31
C GLU A 301 10.32 -0.53 23.78
N SER A 302 10.42 -0.16 22.51
CA SER A 302 9.39 0.63 21.82
C SER A 302 8.04 -0.08 21.78
N LEU A 303 8.01 -1.39 21.47
CA LEU A 303 6.79 -2.21 21.44
C LEU A 303 6.04 -2.25 22.79
N GLN A 304 6.76 -2.09 23.90
CA GLN A 304 6.17 -2.09 25.24
C GLN A 304 5.58 -0.74 25.64
N SER A 305 5.92 0.35 24.97
CA SER A 305 5.44 1.70 25.26
C SER A 305 3.92 1.78 25.15
N ARG A 306 3.25 2.32 26.20
CA ARG A 306 1.79 2.45 26.27
C ARG A 306 1.22 3.24 25.10
N VAL A 307 1.82 4.37 24.78
CA VAL A 307 1.37 5.22 23.67
C VAL A 307 1.42 4.46 22.37
N LEU A 308 2.53 3.76 22.12
CA LEU A 308 2.76 3.08 20.86
C LEU A 308 1.80 1.90 20.65
N TRP A 309 1.67 1.00 21.65
CA TRP A 309 0.75 -0.13 21.49
C TRP A 309 -0.72 0.30 21.39
N GLN A 310 -1.12 1.37 22.10
CA GLN A 310 -2.49 1.91 22.00
C GLN A 310 -2.79 2.46 20.60
N VAL A 311 -1.86 3.21 20.02
CA VAL A 311 -1.99 3.73 18.65
C VAL A 311 -1.94 2.61 17.62
N CYS A 312 -1.04 1.63 17.78
CA CYS A 312 -0.99 0.46 16.91
C CYS A 312 -2.30 -0.34 16.94
N LEU A 313 -2.87 -0.56 18.14
CA LEU A 313 -4.14 -1.24 18.30
C LEU A 313 -5.28 -0.48 17.60
N PHE A 314 -5.35 0.85 17.82
CA PHE A 314 -6.30 1.69 17.09
C PHE A 314 -6.15 1.53 15.59
N ARG A 315 -4.92 1.65 15.08
CA ARG A 315 -4.62 1.57 13.65
C ARG A 315 -5.03 0.23 13.07
N PHE A 316 -4.69 -0.86 13.75
CA PHE A 316 -5.04 -2.20 13.30
C PHE A 316 -6.55 -2.40 13.27
N LEU A 317 -7.23 -2.20 14.41
CA LEU A 317 -8.66 -2.48 14.52
C LEU A 317 -9.50 -1.54 13.65
N SER A 318 -9.29 -0.22 13.74
CA SER A 318 -10.06 0.74 12.95
C SER A 318 -9.85 0.53 11.45
N ASN A 319 -8.62 0.27 10.99
CA ASN A 319 -8.37 0.03 9.57
C ASN A 319 -8.86 -1.35 9.11
N MET A 320 -8.82 -2.38 9.97
CA MET A 320 -9.38 -3.69 9.66
C MET A 320 -10.88 -3.60 9.37
N PHE A 321 -11.65 -2.96 10.27
CA PHE A 321 -13.09 -2.78 10.07
C PHE A 321 -13.40 -1.87 8.89
N ASN A 322 -12.65 -0.78 8.69
CA ASN A 322 -12.81 0.11 7.54
C ASN A 322 -12.42 -0.55 6.21
N GLY A 323 -11.50 -1.50 6.23
CA GLY A 323 -11.01 -2.25 5.06
C GLY A 323 -11.89 -3.43 4.65
N VAL A 324 -13.06 -3.61 5.27
CA VAL A 324 -14.03 -4.61 4.81
C VAL A 324 -14.72 -4.09 3.57
N TYR A 325 -14.37 -4.67 2.43
CA TYR A 325 -14.95 -4.40 1.12
C TYR A 325 -15.89 -5.53 0.68
N THR A 326 -16.26 -5.57 -0.59
CA THR A 326 -17.00 -6.68 -1.17
C THR A 326 -16.30 -7.26 -2.40
N THR A 327 -16.40 -8.56 -2.59
CA THR A 327 -15.90 -9.24 -3.78
C THR A 327 -16.74 -8.95 -5.02
N ALA A 328 -17.95 -8.41 -4.85
CA ALA A 328 -18.85 -8.02 -5.94
C ALA A 328 -18.43 -6.73 -6.67
N SER A 329 -17.55 -5.91 -6.09
CA SER A 329 -17.24 -4.57 -6.60
C SER A 329 -16.77 -4.59 -8.06
N LEU A 330 -15.75 -5.37 -8.41
CA LEU A 330 -15.23 -5.44 -9.78
C LEU A 330 -16.20 -6.12 -10.78
N PRO A 331 -16.89 -7.22 -10.44
CA PRO A 331 -17.97 -7.72 -11.27
C PRO A 331 -19.07 -6.69 -11.59
N ILE A 332 -19.52 -5.91 -10.59
CA ILE A 332 -20.52 -4.85 -10.80
C ILE A 332 -19.96 -3.76 -11.70
N GLN A 333 -18.74 -3.31 -11.46
CA GLN A 333 -18.05 -2.32 -12.28
C GLN A 333 -18.03 -2.74 -13.75
N THR A 334 -17.75 -4.03 -14.01
CA THR A 334 -17.62 -4.55 -15.37
C THR A 334 -18.98 -4.79 -16.04
N TYR A 335 -19.93 -5.45 -15.34
CA TYR A 335 -21.14 -5.95 -16.01
C TYR A 335 -22.37 -5.07 -15.83
N TRP A 336 -22.50 -4.36 -14.70
CA TRP A 336 -23.65 -3.48 -14.46
C TRP A 336 -23.34 -2.03 -14.82
N ALA A 337 -22.16 -1.53 -14.43
CA ALA A 337 -21.76 -0.16 -14.76
C ALA A 337 -21.11 -0.01 -16.14
N GLY A 338 -20.57 -1.10 -16.71
CA GLY A 338 -19.94 -1.12 -18.04
C GLY A 338 -18.68 -0.26 -18.12
N VAL A 339 -17.86 -0.23 -17.04
CA VAL A 339 -16.66 0.62 -16.99
C VAL A 339 -15.59 0.10 -17.94
N GLU A 340 -15.08 0.99 -18.79
CA GLU A 340 -13.94 0.71 -19.66
C GLU A 340 -12.59 0.93 -18.94
N PRO A 341 -11.51 0.25 -19.35
CA PRO A 341 -10.18 0.41 -18.74
C PRO A 341 -9.68 1.85 -18.76
N LEU A 342 -9.97 2.61 -19.80
CA LEU A 342 -9.65 4.04 -19.89
C LEU A 342 -10.30 4.82 -18.74
N ASN A 343 -11.59 4.59 -18.51
CA ASN A 343 -12.34 5.30 -17.48
C ASN A 343 -11.95 4.86 -16.06
N ASP A 344 -11.58 3.59 -15.87
CA ASP A 344 -11.01 3.12 -14.61
C ASP A 344 -9.67 3.80 -14.32
N ALA A 345 -8.76 3.85 -15.30
CA ALA A 345 -7.47 4.52 -15.14
C ALA A 345 -7.60 6.03 -14.91
N LEU A 346 -8.51 6.71 -15.63
CA LEU A 346 -8.80 8.14 -15.40
C LEU A 346 -9.36 8.38 -14.00
N SER A 347 -10.24 7.51 -13.51
CA SER A 347 -10.76 7.59 -12.13
C SER A 347 -9.66 7.46 -11.09
N ASN A 348 -8.69 6.58 -11.30
CA ASN A 348 -7.53 6.46 -10.41
C ASN A 348 -6.66 7.72 -10.42
N ILE A 349 -6.44 8.35 -11.57
CA ILE A 349 -5.72 9.63 -11.68
C ILE A 349 -6.46 10.73 -10.93
N PHE A 350 -7.76 10.90 -11.17
CA PHE A 350 -8.57 11.89 -10.45
C PHE A 350 -8.67 11.59 -8.96
N GLY A 351 -8.74 10.31 -8.59
CA GLY A 351 -8.71 9.87 -7.19
C GLY A 351 -7.44 10.32 -6.48
N ASN A 352 -6.29 10.16 -7.10
CA ASN A 352 -5.01 10.64 -6.56
C ASN A 352 -4.97 12.16 -6.43
N MET A 353 -5.59 12.90 -7.38
CA MET A 353 -5.71 14.37 -7.27
C MET A 353 -6.61 14.77 -6.09
N VAL A 354 -7.74 14.08 -5.89
CA VAL A 354 -8.62 14.30 -4.72
C VAL A 354 -7.86 14.00 -3.43
N PHE A 355 -7.16 12.89 -3.35
CA PHE A 355 -6.33 12.54 -2.20
C PHE A 355 -5.29 13.63 -1.88
N ALA A 356 -4.51 14.07 -2.87
CA ALA A 356 -3.53 15.13 -2.71
C ALA A 356 -4.19 16.45 -2.26
N SER A 357 -5.35 16.80 -2.83
CA SER A 357 -6.11 17.98 -2.43
C SER A 357 -6.54 17.92 -0.97
N VAL A 358 -7.00 16.77 -0.50
CA VAL A 358 -7.35 16.54 0.92
C VAL A 358 -6.14 16.76 1.81
N LEU A 359 -4.97 16.24 1.44
CA LEU A 359 -3.74 16.45 2.22
C LEU A 359 -3.37 17.94 2.33
N VAL A 360 -3.47 18.69 1.23
CA VAL A 360 -3.21 20.14 1.21
C VAL A 360 -4.23 20.90 2.06
N ILE A 361 -5.52 20.59 1.92
CA ILE A 361 -6.61 21.22 2.67
C ILE A 361 -6.42 21.00 4.18
N VAL A 362 -6.20 19.76 4.59
CA VAL A 362 -6.01 19.43 6.00
C VAL A 362 -4.68 19.99 6.52
N GLY A 363 -3.62 19.97 5.71
CA GLY A 363 -2.34 20.57 6.07
C GLY A 363 -2.42 22.09 6.29
N LYS A 364 -3.29 22.79 5.55
CA LYS A 364 -3.45 24.26 5.67
C LYS A 364 -4.46 24.68 6.72
N TRP A 365 -5.60 24.01 6.80
CA TRP A 365 -6.74 24.41 7.65
C TRP A 365 -7.10 23.40 8.74
N GLY A 366 -6.68 22.15 8.59
CA GLY A 366 -7.09 21.03 9.44
C GLY A 366 -6.13 20.68 10.60
N LEU A 367 -5.01 21.41 10.76
CA LEU A 367 -3.98 21.11 11.77
C LEU A 367 -4.52 21.05 13.20
N ASN A 368 -5.57 21.85 13.50
CA ASN A 368 -6.20 21.95 14.81
C ASN A 368 -7.55 21.22 14.90
N TRP A 369 -7.97 20.51 13.86
CA TRP A 369 -9.21 19.74 13.90
C TRP A 369 -9.08 18.56 14.87
N ASN A 370 -10.17 18.22 15.51
CA ASN A 370 -10.22 17.03 16.36
C ASN A 370 -10.15 15.78 15.48
N TRP A 371 -9.09 14.99 15.66
CA TRP A 371 -8.80 13.82 14.82
C TRP A 371 -9.92 12.78 14.81
N ARG A 372 -10.61 12.59 15.95
CA ARG A 372 -11.73 11.65 16.06
C ARG A 372 -12.91 12.08 15.22
N TRP A 373 -13.31 13.35 15.34
CA TRP A 373 -14.43 13.90 14.56
C TRP A 373 -14.10 13.97 13.07
N THR A 374 -12.89 14.30 12.70
CA THR A 374 -12.43 14.33 11.30
C THR A 374 -12.55 12.96 10.64
N ILE A 375 -12.09 11.89 11.32
CA ILE A 375 -12.21 10.53 10.81
C ILE A 375 -13.68 10.08 10.76
N ALA A 376 -14.47 10.41 11.78
CA ALA A 376 -15.89 10.04 11.83
C ALA A 376 -16.68 10.71 10.70
N ALA A 377 -16.56 12.02 10.53
CA ALA A 377 -17.24 12.76 9.48
C ALA A 377 -16.85 12.27 8.07
N GLY A 378 -15.55 12.06 7.83
CA GLY A 378 -15.07 11.51 6.56
C GLY A 378 -15.62 10.11 6.27
N THR A 379 -15.61 9.21 7.27
CA THR A 379 -16.12 7.85 7.09
C THR A 379 -17.64 7.82 6.85
N LEU A 380 -18.41 8.59 7.60
CA LEU A 380 -19.88 8.66 7.43
C LEU A 380 -20.24 9.31 6.09
N GLY A 381 -19.56 10.41 5.72
CA GLY A 381 -19.80 11.08 4.44
C GLY A 381 -19.50 10.14 3.26
N MET A 382 -18.42 9.38 3.33
CA MET A 382 -18.09 8.38 2.31
C MET A 382 -19.17 7.29 2.21
N VAL A 383 -19.60 6.69 3.34
CA VAL A 383 -20.63 5.65 3.34
C VAL A 383 -21.93 6.15 2.70
N VAL A 384 -22.31 7.42 2.93
CA VAL A 384 -23.52 8.01 2.33
C VAL A 384 -23.35 8.19 0.82
N VAL A 385 -22.24 8.78 0.37
CA VAL A 385 -22.00 9.05 -1.07
C VAL A 385 -21.82 7.74 -1.84
N ASP A 386 -20.98 6.85 -1.33
CA ASP A 386 -20.72 5.54 -1.94
C ASP A 386 -22.00 4.69 -1.98
N GLY A 387 -22.71 4.61 -0.86
CA GLY A 387 -23.97 3.87 -0.78
C GLY A 387 -25.02 4.37 -1.76
N PHE A 388 -25.15 5.69 -1.91
CA PHE A 388 -26.08 6.27 -2.89
C PHE A 388 -25.77 5.79 -4.31
N VAL A 389 -24.53 5.89 -4.75
CA VAL A 389 -24.12 5.49 -6.10
C VAL A 389 -24.27 3.99 -6.31
N VAL A 390 -23.80 3.19 -5.35
CA VAL A 390 -23.80 1.73 -5.45
C VAL A 390 -25.23 1.17 -5.47
N PHE A 391 -26.11 1.62 -4.57
CA PHE A 391 -27.48 1.10 -4.53
C PHE A 391 -28.29 1.50 -5.76
N LEU A 392 -28.11 2.70 -6.33
CA LEU A 392 -28.73 3.06 -7.59
C LEU A 392 -28.25 2.19 -8.76
N THR A 393 -26.99 1.77 -8.74
CA THR A 393 -26.42 0.84 -9.74
C THR A 393 -26.95 -0.59 -9.56
N ILE A 394 -27.02 -1.10 -8.32
CA ILE A 394 -27.55 -2.43 -8.02
C ILE A 394 -29.01 -2.56 -8.48
N TRP A 395 -29.83 -1.57 -8.13
CA TRP A 395 -31.27 -1.59 -8.40
C TRP A 395 -31.66 -1.10 -9.80
N ASP A 396 -30.66 -0.95 -10.69
CA ASP A 396 -30.85 -0.62 -12.12
C ASP A 396 -31.55 0.72 -12.34
N VAL A 397 -31.33 1.66 -11.44
CA VAL A 397 -31.82 3.04 -11.58
C VAL A 397 -30.89 3.86 -12.46
N VAL A 398 -29.58 3.75 -12.21
CA VAL A 398 -28.52 4.40 -13.00
C VAL A 398 -27.36 3.41 -13.16
N ARG A 399 -27.18 2.87 -14.36
CA ARG A 399 -26.06 2.01 -14.75
C ARG A 399 -25.25 2.73 -15.81
N ASN A 400 -24.30 3.56 -15.35
CA ASN A 400 -23.43 4.35 -16.23
C ASN A 400 -22.04 4.40 -15.64
N GLN A 401 -21.01 4.20 -16.47
CA GLN A 401 -19.61 4.16 -16.04
C GLN A 401 -19.15 5.45 -15.35
N TRP A 402 -19.59 6.62 -15.80
CA TRP A 402 -19.21 7.91 -15.21
C TRP A 402 -19.86 8.13 -13.85
N PHE A 403 -21.11 7.70 -13.70
CA PHE A 403 -21.82 7.75 -12.42
C PHE A 403 -21.15 6.83 -11.39
N PHE A 404 -20.85 5.59 -11.80
CA PHE A 404 -20.22 4.61 -10.92
C PHE A 404 -18.80 5.00 -10.50
N ASN A 405 -18.00 5.55 -11.41
CA ASN A 405 -16.64 5.99 -11.13
C ASN A 405 -16.54 7.11 -10.10
N GLY A 406 -17.61 7.88 -9.87
CA GLY A 406 -17.69 8.85 -8.77
C GLY A 406 -17.47 8.23 -7.38
N VAL A 407 -17.78 6.93 -7.21
CA VAL A 407 -17.55 6.17 -5.97
C VAL A 407 -16.06 6.11 -5.64
N ALA A 408 -15.23 5.76 -6.61
CA ALA A 408 -13.77 5.65 -6.41
C ALA A 408 -13.16 6.99 -5.98
N LEU A 409 -13.72 8.12 -6.46
CA LEU A 409 -13.31 9.45 -6.04
C LEU A 409 -13.73 9.76 -4.59
N ALA A 410 -14.93 9.35 -4.19
CA ALA A 410 -15.43 9.57 -2.83
C ALA A 410 -14.62 8.83 -1.76
N GLU A 411 -14.09 7.64 -2.07
CA GLU A 411 -13.26 6.85 -1.15
C GLU A 411 -11.90 7.52 -0.85
N GLN A 412 -11.36 8.32 -1.76
CA GLN A 412 -10.07 8.99 -1.57
C GLN A 412 -10.12 10.06 -0.46
N PHE A 413 -11.29 10.65 -0.20
CA PHE A 413 -11.44 11.66 0.83
C PHE A 413 -11.21 11.10 2.26
N PRO A 414 -11.94 10.08 2.76
CA PRO A 414 -11.68 9.51 4.07
C PRO A 414 -10.31 8.80 4.15
N TYR A 415 -9.82 8.26 3.05
CA TYR A 415 -8.49 7.68 3.00
C TYR A 415 -7.41 8.74 3.25
N GLY A 416 -7.51 9.91 2.60
CA GLY A 416 -6.60 11.04 2.83
C GLY A 416 -6.65 11.56 4.27
N LEU A 417 -7.84 11.69 4.86
CA LEU A 417 -8.01 12.10 6.26
C LEU A 417 -7.36 11.09 7.24
N ARG A 418 -7.59 9.80 7.04
CA ARG A 418 -6.99 8.75 7.87
C ARG A 418 -5.46 8.72 7.74
N PHE A 419 -4.96 8.91 6.54
CA PHE A 419 -3.52 8.92 6.26
C PHE A 419 -2.83 10.08 6.99
N ILE A 420 -3.32 11.32 6.84
CA ILE A 420 -2.66 12.50 7.42
C ILE A 420 -2.75 12.54 8.95
N VAL A 421 -3.89 12.15 9.52
CA VAL A 421 -4.03 12.01 10.98
C VAL A 421 -3.03 11.00 11.52
N SER A 422 -2.81 9.90 10.80
CA SER A 422 -1.84 8.87 11.15
C SER A 422 -0.41 9.38 11.20
N THR A 423 -0.05 10.20 10.21
CA THR A 423 1.27 10.82 10.12
C THR A 423 1.48 11.77 11.29
N TYR A 424 0.49 12.60 11.63
CA TYR A 424 0.58 13.51 12.77
C TYR A 424 0.75 12.77 14.09
N VAL A 425 -0.02 11.70 14.31
CA VAL A 425 0.10 10.86 15.51
C VAL A 425 1.50 10.27 15.60
N ALA A 426 2.03 9.73 14.52
CA ALA A 426 3.35 9.10 14.49
C ALA A 426 4.47 10.10 14.85
N VAL A 427 4.39 11.32 14.31
CA VAL A 427 5.35 12.39 14.62
C VAL A 427 5.32 12.78 16.10
N GLU A 428 4.12 12.95 16.69
CA GLU A 428 3.97 13.38 18.08
C GLU A 428 4.41 12.31 19.10
N ILE A 429 4.33 11.02 18.76
CA ILE A 429 4.70 9.95 19.68
C ILE A 429 6.11 9.43 19.49
N ALA A 430 6.76 9.74 18.37
CA ALA A 430 8.14 9.32 18.13
C ALA A 430 9.11 9.93 19.16
N ASP A 431 10.09 9.14 19.59
CA ASP A 431 11.17 9.60 20.45
C ASP A 431 12.34 10.06 19.60
N LYS A 432 13.07 11.07 20.08
CA LYS A 432 14.29 11.56 19.41
C LYS A 432 15.29 10.40 19.23
N GLY A 433 15.73 10.21 17.99
CA GLY A 433 16.65 9.13 17.61
C GLY A 433 15.99 7.75 17.40
N ASN A 434 14.65 7.63 17.51
CA ASN A 434 13.90 6.40 17.25
C ASN A 434 12.68 6.66 16.33
N GLU A 435 12.68 7.78 15.61
CA GLU A 435 11.57 8.23 14.77
C GLU A 435 11.26 7.21 13.67
N GLY A 436 12.29 6.69 13.03
CA GLY A 436 12.15 5.72 11.94
C GLY A 436 11.55 4.40 12.39
N ALA A 437 11.98 3.87 13.55
CA ALA A 437 11.44 2.62 14.09
C ALA A 437 9.97 2.78 14.51
N THR A 438 9.63 3.91 15.15
CA THR A 438 8.25 4.21 15.56
C THR A 438 7.32 4.35 14.36
N TYR A 439 7.73 5.14 13.37
CA TYR A 439 6.97 5.33 12.14
C TYR A 439 6.82 4.02 11.36
N GLY A 440 7.92 3.28 11.18
CA GLY A 440 7.94 1.99 10.50
C GLY A 440 7.01 0.96 11.16
N LEU A 441 6.99 0.90 12.49
CA LEU A 441 6.10 0.00 13.23
C LEU A 441 4.63 0.35 13.04
N ILE A 442 4.27 1.62 13.19
CA ILE A 442 2.89 2.10 13.00
C ILE A 442 2.42 1.82 11.57
N THR A 443 3.28 2.07 10.59
CA THR A 443 3.00 1.83 9.17
C THR A 443 2.84 0.34 8.88
N THR A 444 3.74 -0.50 9.38
CA THR A 444 3.67 -1.96 9.22
C THR A 444 2.38 -2.54 9.80
N VAL A 445 2.02 -2.16 11.03
CA VAL A 445 0.77 -2.60 11.67
C VAL A 445 -0.46 -2.11 10.89
N SER A 446 -0.42 -0.89 10.37
CA SER A 446 -1.48 -0.35 9.53
C SER A 446 -1.65 -1.12 8.22
N ASN A 447 -0.54 -1.44 7.55
CA ASN A 447 -0.56 -2.16 6.27
C ASN A 447 -1.03 -3.61 6.43
N LEU A 448 -0.85 -4.20 7.60
CA LEU A 448 -1.30 -5.57 7.90
C LEU A 448 -2.83 -5.68 8.05
N SER A 449 -3.51 -4.59 8.41
CA SER A 449 -4.97 -4.59 8.63
C SER A 449 -5.76 -4.91 7.35
N GLY A 450 -5.34 -4.41 6.20
CA GLY A 450 -5.98 -4.65 4.91
C GLY A 450 -5.98 -6.14 4.48
N PRO A 451 -4.80 -6.78 4.44
CA PRO A 451 -4.69 -8.22 4.21
C PRO A 451 -5.59 -9.06 5.12
N PHE A 452 -5.65 -8.73 6.42
CA PHE A 452 -6.50 -9.45 7.35
C PHE A 452 -7.99 -9.20 7.10
N ALA A 453 -8.40 -7.96 6.84
CA ALA A 453 -9.77 -7.62 6.46
C ALA A 453 -10.23 -8.37 5.21
N SER A 454 -9.31 -8.59 4.24
CA SER A 454 -9.65 -9.31 3.01
C SER A 454 -10.10 -10.75 3.24
N ILE A 455 -9.53 -11.44 4.21
CA ILE A 455 -9.93 -12.80 4.57
C ILE A 455 -11.37 -12.78 5.11
N PHE A 456 -11.64 -11.83 6.00
CA PHE A 456 -12.95 -11.69 6.62
C PHE A 456 -14.04 -11.46 5.57
N TYR A 457 -13.90 -10.45 4.71
CA TYR A 457 -14.96 -10.17 3.74
C TYR A 457 -15.06 -11.24 2.64
N LYS A 458 -13.96 -11.86 2.21
CA LYS A 458 -14.01 -13.00 1.28
C LYS A 458 -14.78 -14.18 1.88
N TYR A 459 -14.50 -14.52 3.15
CA TYR A 459 -15.22 -15.58 3.85
C TYR A 459 -16.71 -15.29 3.96
N VAL A 460 -17.08 -14.08 4.41
CA VAL A 460 -18.47 -13.65 4.51
C VAL A 460 -19.14 -13.68 3.12
N ASN A 461 -18.52 -13.09 2.11
CA ASN A 461 -19.07 -13.00 0.76
C ASN A 461 -19.22 -14.37 0.09
N SER A 462 -18.47 -15.39 0.54
CA SER A 462 -18.58 -16.77 0.02
C SER A 462 -19.94 -17.44 0.27
N TYR A 463 -20.77 -16.86 1.12
CA TYR A 463 -22.12 -17.34 1.40
C TYR A 463 -23.19 -16.70 0.50
N PHE A 464 -22.84 -15.69 -0.29
CA PHE A 464 -23.73 -14.93 -1.16
C PHE A 464 -23.44 -15.20 -2.64
N LYS A 465 -24.43 -14.99 -3.49
CA LYS A 465 -24.32 -15.11 -4.96
C LYS A 465 -23.72 -13.82 -5.54
N VAL A 466 -22.39 -13.68 -5.44
CA VAL A 466 -21.64 -12.47 -5.87
C VAL A 466 -20.52 -12.77 -6.85
N ARG A 467 -20.56 -13.95 -7.49
CA ARG A 467 -19.58 -14.34 -8.49
C ARG A 467 -19.82 -13.67 -9.82
N GLN A 468 -18.86 -13.77 -10.72
CA GLN A 468 -18.95 -13.23 -12.09
C GLN A 468 -20.25 -13.68 -12.80
N ASN A 469 -20.54 -14.99 -12.79
CA ASN A 469 -21.74 -15.51 -13.44
C ASN A 469 -23.04 -15.12 -12.75
N ASP A 470 -23.04 -15.00 -11.41
CA ASP A 470 -24.19 -14.54 -10.65
C ASP A 470 -24.52 -13.09 -11.04
N VAL A 471 -23.53 -12.19 -11.03
CA VAL A 471 -23.69 -10.77 -11.40
C VAL A 471 -24.14 -10.65 -12.85
N LYS A 472 -23.61 -11.46 -13.79
CA LYS A 472 -24.08 -11.51 -15.18
C LYS A 472 -25.54 -11.92 -15.32
N SER A 473 -26.05 -12.76 -14.41
CA SER A 473 -27.43 -13.22 -14.45
C SER A 473 -28.46 -12.13 -14.11
N ASP A 474 -28.03 -11.14 -13.33
CA ASP A 474 -28.79 -9.94 -12.89
C ASP A 474 -30.21 -10.28 -12.37
N THR A 475 -30.33 -11.39 -11.63
CA THR A 475 -31.60 -11.78 -11.03
C THR A 475 -31.91 -10.96 -9.77
N LEU A 476 -33.19 -10.87 -9.39
CA LEU A 476 -33.60 -10.18 -8.17
C LEU A 476 -32.90 -10.74 -6.92
N GLU A 477 -32.68 -12.05 -6.85
CA GLU A 477 -31.95 -12.71 -5.77
C GLU A 477 -30.51 -12.22 -5.69
N VAL A 478 -29.81 -12.15 -6.83
CA VAL A 478 -28.43 -11.62 -6.90
C VAL A 478 -28.36 -10.15 -6.49
N ARG A 479 -29.31 -9.32 -6.90
CA ARG A 479 -29.37 -7.91 -6.47
C ARG A 479 -29.50 -7.77 -4.96
N TRP A 480 -30.31 -8.63 -4.32
CA TRP A 480 -30.41 -8.68 -2.85
C TRP A 480 -29.12 -9.19 -2.20
N ASP A 481 -28.50 -10.25 -2.70
CA ASP A 481 -27.24 -10.76 -2.17
C ASP A 481 -26.12 -9.71 -2.26
N VAL A 482 -26.03 -9.01 -3.39
CA VAL A 482 -25.10 -7.90 -3.56
C VAL A 482 -25.44 -6.74 -2.60
N THR A 483 -26.70 -6.43 -2.39
CA THR A 483 -27.15 -5.42 -1.41
C THR A 483 -26.68 -5.80 0.00
N TYR A 484 -26.86 -7.06 0.42
CA TYR A 484 -26.44 -7.52 1.75
C TYR A 484 -24.92 -7.42 1.96
N VAL A 485 -24.10 -7.81 1.00
CA VAL A 485 -22.64 -7.72 1.17
C VAL A 485 -22.17 -6.25 1.24
N TYR A 486 -22.83 -5.33 0.54
CA TYR A 486 -22.53 -3.90 0.69
C TYR A 486 -23.01 -3.33 2.04
N LEU A 487 -24.19 -3.73 2.53
CA LEU A 487 -24.65 -3.36 3.88
C LEU A 487 -23.71 -3.86 4.97
N ILE A 488 -23.17 -5.08 4.84
CA ILE A 488 -22.15 -5.63 5.75
C ILE A 488 -20.87 -4.79 5.68
N SER A 489 -20.43 -4.42 4.48
CA SER A 489 -19.25 -3.56 4.28
C SER A 489 -19.44 -2.20 4.95
N TYR A 490 -20.56 -1.52 4.71
CA TYR A 490 -20.85 -0.21 5.31
C TYR A 490 -21.03 -0.30 6.82
N GLY A 491 -21.73 -1.33 7.31
CA GLY A 491 -21.86 -1.58 8.74
C GLY A 491 -20.50 -1.76 9.42
N SER A 492 -19.58 -2.49 8.76
CA SER A 492 -18.21 -2.64 9.25
C SER A 492 -17.44 -1.31 9.25
N LYS A 493 -17.56 -0.49 8.18
CA LYS A 493 -16.94 0.84 8.12
C LYS A 493 -17.46 1.74 9.27
N ILE A 494 -18.76 1.72 9.55
CA ILE A 494 -19.36 2.44 10.69
C ILE A 494 -18.82 1.87 12.02
N ALA A 495 -18.77 0.55 12.17
CA ALA A 495 -18.21 -0.11 13.35
C ALA A 495 -16.73 0.25 13.59
N SER A 496 -15.97 0.61 12.55
CA SER A 496 -14.59 1.09 12.68
C SER A 496 -14.48 2.33 13.58
N LEU A 497 -15.54 3.13 13.66
CA LEU A 497 -15.61 4.36 14.45
C LEU A 497 -15.67 4.06 15.95
N PHE A 498 -16.11 2.88 16.34
CA PHE A 498 -16.09 2.47 17.76
C PHE A 498 -14.69 2.54 18.35
N TRP A 499 -13.65 2.22 17.57
CA TRP A 499 -12.27 2.22 18.03
C TRP A 499 -11.63 3.61 18.16
N LEU A 500 -12.33 4.69 17.79
CA LEU A 500 -11.83 6.07 17.91
C LEU A 500 -11.49 6.48 19.34
N PHE A 501 -12.05 5.81 20.36
CA PHE A 501 -11.70 6.09 21.77
C PHE A 501 -10.22 5.81 22.08
N LEU A 502 -9.57 4.91 21.33
CA LEU A 502 -8.14 4.62 21.47
C LEU A 502 -7.24 5.70 20.86
N LEU A 503 -7.74 6.49 19.91
CA LEU A 503 -7.00 7.57 19.27
C LEU A 503 -7.02 8.81 20.17
N PRO A 504 -5.86 9.44 20.47
CA PRO A 504 -5.86 10.77 21.08
C PRO A 504 -6.66 11.77 20.23
N PRO A 505 -7.46 12.66 20.84
CA PRO A 505 -8.28 13.61 20.04
C PRO A 505 -7.46 14.63 19.27
N GLN A 506 -6.25 15.00 19.78
CA GLN A 506 -5.37 16.00 19.18
C GLN A 506 -3.94 15.84 19.72
N LYS A 507 -2.99 16.63 19.19
CA LYS A 507 -1.55 16.64 19.52
C LYS A 507 -1.28 16.79 21.03
N ALA A 508 -1.98 17.71 21.69
CA ALA A 508 -1.80 17.96 23.13
C ALA A 508 -2.06 16.71 23.96
N GLU A 509 -3.15 15.99 23.67
CA GLU A 509 -3.50 14.75 24.37
C GLU A 509 -2.57 13.59 24.00
N ALA A 510 -2.03 13.56 22.77
CA ALA A 510 -1.01 12.60 22.37
C ALA A 510 0.28 12.80 23.18
N LYS A 511 0.73 14.05 23.35
CA LYS A 511 1.87 14.41 24.20
C LYS A 511 1.60 14.08 25.69
N ALA A 512 0.41 14.40 26.19
CA ALA A 512 0.01 14.07 27.56
C ALA A 512 -0.02 12.54 27.80
N LEU A 513 -0.50 11.76 26.82
CA LEU A 513 -0.49 10.30 26.90
C LEU A 513 0.96 9.77 26.94
N LYS A 514 1.85 10.34 26.12
CA LYS A 514 3.28 10.02 26.11
C LYS A 514 3.93 10.36 27.45
N ALA A 515 3.67 11.55 28.00
CA ALA A 515 4.21 12.00 29.29
C ALA A 515 3.75 11.14 30.49
N ARG A 516 2.54 10.58 30.43
CA ARG A 516 2.06 9.63 31.46
C ARG A 516 2.88 8.34 31.48
N GLY A 517 3.57 8.02 30.38
CA GLY A 517 4.42 6.85 30.30
C GLY A 517 3.67 5.53 30.44
N GLY A 518 4.39 4.51 30.84
CA GLY A 518 3.89 3.15 31.04
C GLY A 518 4.47 2.17 30.03
N LYS A 519 4.89 1.02 30.52
CA LYS A 519 5.40 -0.09 29.71
C LYS A 519 4.64 -1.36 30.02
N SER A 520 4.31 -2.16 29.00
CA SER A 520 3.65 -3.45 29.15
C SER A 520 4.32 -4.50 28.27
N LYS A 521 5.01 -5.46 28.90
CA LYS A 521 5.60 -6.62 28.20
C LYS A 521 4.51 -7.45 27.53
N VAL A 522 3.35 -7.60 28.17
CA VAL A 522 2.22 -8.35 27.63
C VAL A 522 1.71 -7.72 26.33
N ALA A 523 1.58 -6.40 26.28
CA ALA A 523 1.17 -5.70 25.06
C ALA A 523 2.19 -5.89 23.93
N GLY A 524 3.50 -5.84 24.21
CA GLY A 524 4.54 -6.12 23.23
C GLY A 524 4.45 -7.55 22.68
N VAL A 525 4.26 -8.56 23.55
CA VAL A 525 4.08 -9.95 23.13
C VAL A 525 2.83 -10.11 22.24
N ILE A 526 1.70 -9.51 22.66
CA ILE A 526 0.45 -9.55 21.89
C ILE A 526 0.65 -8.94 20.50
N LEU A 527 1.32 -7.78 20.40
CA LEU A 527 1.57 -7.12 19.10
C LEU A 527 2.41 -8.01 18.17
N VAL A 528 3.49 -8.60 18.66
CA VAL A 528 4.34 -9.50 17.86
C VAL A 528 3.57 -10.76 17.45
N SER A 529 2.85 -11.39 18.38
CA SER A 529 2.06 -12.60 18.10
C SER A 529 0.95 -12.31 17.08
N LEU A 530 0.25 -11.19 17.23
CA LEU A 530 -0.77 -10.74 16.30
C LEU A 530 -0.18 -10.50 14.90
N PHE A 531 0.97 -9.84 14.83
CA PHE A 531 1.67 -9.62 13.56
C PHE A 531 1.98 -10.94 12.86
N LEU A 532 2.65 -11.88 13.54
CA LEU A 532 3.03 -13.17 12.96
C LEU A 532 1.79 -13.97 12.53
N PHE A 533 0.76 -14.02 13.37
CA PHE A 533 -0.50 -14.69 13.05
C PHE A 533 -1.17 -14.07 11.82
N CYS A 534 -1.36 -12.76 11.80
CA CYS A 534 -2.05 -12.07 10.70
C CYS A 534 -1.29 -12.20 9.38
N VAL A 535 0.05 -12.08 9.37
CA VAL A 535 0.85 -12.26 8.16
C VAL A 535 0.71 -13.70 7.65
N SER A 536 0.96 -14.69 8.51
CA SER A 536 0.94 -16.10 8.11
C SER A 536 -0.44 -16.52 7.60
N PHE A 537 -1.49 -16.14 8.33
CA PHE A 537 -2.86 -16.47 7.96
C PHE A 537 -3.31 -15.75 6.69
N SER A 538 -2.94 -14.45 6.55
CA SER A 538 -3.27 -13.67 5.36
C SER A 538 -2.57 -14.19 4.11
N VAL A 539 -1.27 -14.43 4.18
CA VAL A 539 -0.52 -14.97 3.05
C VAL A 539 -1.10 -16.33 2.62
N SER A 540 -1.31 -17.23 3.58
CA SER A 540 -1.87 -18.55 3.30
C SER A 540 -3.24 -18.47 2.65
N SER A 541 -4.20 -17.72 3.22
CA SER A 541 -5.55 -17.59 2.68
C SER A 541 -5.56 -16.95 1.28
N ASN A 542 -4.74 -15.93 1.03
CA ASN A 542 -4.70 -15.28 -0.27
C ASN A 542 -4.00 -16.14 -1.34
N ILE A 543 -2.99 -16.92 -0.98
CA ILE A 543 -2.38 -17.93 -1.86
C ILE A 543 -3.40 -19.04 -2.18
N MET A 544 -4.11 -19.55 -1.18
CA MET A 544 -5.17 -20.56 -1.41
C MET A 544 -6.24 -20.11 -2.41
N SER A 545 -6.52 -18.81 -2.50
CA SER A 545 -7.53 -18.25 -3.43
C SER A 545 -7.15 -18.38 -4.90
N ILE A 546 -5.86 -18.48 -5.22
CA ILE A 546 -5.37 -18.47 -6.60
C ILE A 546 -5.05 -19.87 -7.14
N PHE A 547 -4.83 -20.87 -6.27
CA PHE A 547 -4.55 -22.22 -6.72
C PHE A 547 -5.83 -23.01 -7.05
N PRO A 548 -5.90 -23.70 -8.21
CA PRO A 548 -7.06 -24.50 -8.59
C PRO A 548 -7.48 -25.53 -7.54
N SER A 549 -6.50 -26.12 -6.84
CA SER A 549 -6.73 -27.16 -5.81
C SER A 549 -7.34 -26.64 -4.51
N THR A 550 -7.29 -25.34 -4.23
CA THR A 550 -7.70 -24.76 -2.93
C THR A 550 -8.66 -23.59 -3.05
N LYS A 551 -8.84 -23.02 -4.25
CA LYS A 551 -9.69 -21.82 -4.47
C LYS A 551 -11.16 -21.99 -4.11
N CYS A 552 -11.66 -23.23 -3.97
CA CYS A 552 -13.06 -23.49 -3.61
C CYS A 552 -13.34 -23.38 -2.11
N TYR A 553 -12.32 -23.45 -1.25
CA TYR A 553 -12.54 -23.34 0.20
C TYR A 553 -13.06 -21.94 0.59
N ARG A 554 -13.99 -21.90 1.56
CA ARG A 554 -14.59 -20.62 2.00
C ARG A 554 -13.56 -19.63 2.57
N VAL A 555 -12.55 -20.12 3.28
CA VAL A 555 -11.46 -19.29 3.79
C VAL A 555 -10.66 -18.61 2.67
N ALA A 556 -10.65 -19.23 1.49
CA ALA A 556 -10.08 -18.66 0.28
C ALA A 556 -11.05 -17.72 -0.46
N GLY A 557 -12.33 -17.70 -0.10
CA GLY A 557 -13.41 -16.96 -0.75
C GLY A 557 -14.24 -17.79 -1.73
N GLY A 558 -13.97 -19.09 -1.86
CA GLY A 558 -14.75 -20.02 -2.69
C GLY A 558 -16.11 -20.37 -2.07
N ASN A 559 -16.93 -21.12 -2.81
CA ASN A 559 -18.29 -21.52 -2.36
C ASN A 559 -18.33 -22.69 -1.36
N GLY A 560 -17.20 -23.30 -1.06
CA GLY A 560 -17.10 -24.45 -0.17
C GLY A 560 -17.58 -25.77 -0.80
N VAL A 561 -17.89 -25.82 -2.10
CA VAL A 561 -18.30 -27.04 -2.79
C VAL A 561 -17.07 -27.87 -3.12
N LEU A 562 -16.99 -29.06 -2.54
CA LEU A 562 -15.93 -30.03 -2.76
C LEU A 562 -16.44 -31.17 -3.65
N ASP A 563 -15.55 -31.81 -4.40
CA ASP A 563 -15.84 -33.02 -5.12
C ASP A 563 -16.14 -34.15 -4.08
N PRO A 564 -17.32 -34.76 -4.12
CA PRO A 564 -17.71 -35.79 -3.14
C PRO A 564 -16.79 -37.02 -3.12
N LYS A 565 -16.08 -37.30 -4.23
CA LYS A 565 -15.20 -38.46 -4.34
C LYS A 565 -13.80 -38.21 -3.83
N THR A 566 -13.27 -37.01 -4.07
CA THR A 566 -11.87 -36.69 -3.76
C THR A 566 -11.73 -35.82 -2.51
N GLY A 567 -12.80 -35.16 -2.04
CA GLY A 567 -12.76 -34.17 -0.94
C GLY A 567 -11.97 -32.92 -1.28
N LYS A 568 -11.61 -32.71 -2.55
CA LYS A 568 -10.83 -31.57 -3.05
C LYS A 568 -11.70 -30.63 -3.88
N CYS A 569 -11.13 -29.49 -4.24
CA CYS A 569 -11.80 -28.61 -5.19
C CYS A 569 -12.00 -29.32 -6.54
N PRO A 570 -13.19 -29.19 -7.15
CA PRO A 570 -13.41 -29.75 -8.48
C PRO A 570 -12.42 -29.09 -9.46
N LEU A 571 -11.59 -29.89 -10.08
CA LEU A 571 -10.77 -29.50 -11.22
C LEU A 571 -11.73 -29.46 -12.43
N LYS A 572 -12.01 -28.30 -12.96
CA LYS A 572 -12.79 -28.16 -14.19
C LYS A 572 -11.97 -28.55 -15.40
#